data_bee5ed0397252822083aaa360d45ff1f
#
_entry.id   bee5ed0397252822083aaa360d45ff1f
#
_cell.length_a   1.000
_cell.length_b   1.000
_cell.length_c   1.000
_cell.angle_alpha   90.00
_cell.angle_beta   90.00
_cell.angle_gamma   90.00
#
_symmetry.space_group_name_H-M   'P 1'
#
loop_
_entity.id
_entity.type
_entity.pdbx_description
1 polymer ?
#
loop_
_entity_poly.entity_id
_entity_poly.type
_entity_poly.pdbx_seq_one_letter_code
_entity_poly.pdbx_strand_id
1 'polypeptide(L)'
;MDEENYKIELRVKEIKNKLLIGLDIGGTLTKICIITKNQEKEINNFFSSKKDFKCVNIDSYKFYFNHFLTFNYKEEIFPLLIEMNKIVKIDILEATGGGAFKYYDTIKNDFGVELIKHDELLSLIYGYEFMNKYKSFYEIDNNISRRISSSELKFPHITANIGSGVSFLKVISPDKYERVGGTLMGGGTLIGFAKKSIGIDNYEEILELASKGNSENVDLTLNDIIGGNDESENSVVSSLGKVPEYAQSGRKDILRKEDIALSLLNMICSEITQYAILYAEKNNIDTIYYFGTFTKNDSIINQTLNKISKSLNKNIKVRFNSYGGFLGTIGCLLEKAK
;
A
#
# COMPACT_ATOMS: atom_id res chain seq x y z
N MET A 1 21.62 12.72 -25.21
CA MET A 1 21.44 13.42 -23.94
C MET A 1 21.72 12.38 -22.87
N ASP A 2 22.84 12.56 -22.21
CA ASP A 2 23.41 11.58 -21.29
C ASP A 2 22.41 11.29 -20.16
N GLU A 3 22.15 9.99 -19.94
CA GLU A 3 21.50 9.47 -18.75
C GLU A 3 22.42 9.74 -17.55
N GLU A 4 22.49 10.98 -17.08
CA GLU A 4 23.06 11.25 -15.78
C GLU A 4 22.24 10.47 -14.75
N ASN A 5 22.86 9.46 -14.19
CA ASN A 5 22.35 8.66 -13.08
C ASN A 5 22.13 9.57 -11.87
N TYR A 6 20.95 10.19 -11.77
CA TYR A 6 20.50 10.91 -10.58
C TYR A 6 20.24 9.92 -9.45
N LYS A 7 21.30 9.43 -8.83
CA LYS A 7 21.19 8.71 -7.55
C LYS A 7 21.25 9.73 -6.42
N ILE A 8 20.08 10.04 -5.83
CA ILE A 8 20.08 10.66 -4.52
C ILE A 8 20.50 9.60 -3.50
N GLU A 9 21.59 9.84 -2.81
CA GLU A 9 21.96 8.99 -1.71
C GLU A 9 21.14 9.40 -0.47
N LEU A 10 20.26 8.51 -0.04
CA LEU A 10 19.44 8.66 1.17
C LEU A 10 20.05 7.85 2.31
N ARG A 11 20.10 8.44 3.48
CA ARG A 11 20.54 7.76 4.70
C ARG A 11 19.51 7.93 5.81
N VAL A 12 19.54 7.03 6.76
CA VAL A 12 18.77 7.18 8.00
C VAL A 12 19.28 8.42 8.73
N LYS A 13 18.35 9.28 9.20
CA LYS A 13 18.67 10.45 10.01
C LYS A 13 19.55 10.05 11.20
N GLU A 14 20.35 10.98 11.68
CA GLU A 14 21.17 10.70 12.85
C GLU A 14 20.30 10.36 14.06
N ILE A 15 20.56 9.18 14.65
CA ILE A 15 19.85 8.75 15.84
C ILE A 15 20.47 9.39 17.07
N LYS A 16 19.86 10.47 17.55
CA LYS A 16 20.30 11.20 18.75
C LYS A 16 19.93 10.46 20.04
N ASN A 17 18.73 9.89 20.11
CA ASN A 17 18.11 9.30 21.31
C ASN A 17 17.86 7.79 21.18
N LYS A 18 18.85 7.00 20.72
CA LYS A 18 18.79 5.54 20.56
C LYS A 18 17.76 5.04 19.53
N LEU A 19 16.75 5.82 19.15
CA LEU A 19 15.75 5.44 18.16
C LEU A 19 15.23 6.64 17.37
N LEU A 20 14.63 6.34 16.19
CA LEU A 20 13.76 7.23 15.42
C LEU A 20 12.38 6.62 15.31
N ILE A 21 11.35 7.47 15.32
CA ILE A 21 9.96 7.04 15.17
C ILE A 21 9.32 7.83 14.02
N GLY A 22 8.87 7.11 12.99
CA GLY A 22 8.13 7.66 11.86
C GLY A 22 6.68 7.20 11.87
N LEU A 23 5.77 8.12 11.64
CA LEU A 23 4.34 7.88 11.54
C LEU A 23 3.85 8.29 10.14
N ASP A 24 3.04 7.45 9.49
CA ASP A 24 2.21 7.84 8.35
C ASP A 24 0.76 7.77 8.79
N ILE A 25 0.18 8.93 9.11
CA ILE A 25 -1.16 9.03 9.67
C ILE A 25 -2.16 9.25 8.53
N GLY A 26 -2.68 8.14 8.02
CA GLY A 26 -3.72 8.14 7.00
C GLY A 26 -5.14 8.31 7.56
N GLY A 27 -6.13 8.36 6.69
CA GLY A 27 -7.54 8.49 7.07
C GLY A 27 -8.09 7.29 7.84
N THR A 28 -7.65 6.08 7.48
CA THR A 28 -8.12 4.81 8.06
C THR A 28 -7.07 4.13 8.92
N LEU A 29 -5.83 4.08 8.44
CA LEU A 29 -4.70 3.42 9.11
C LEU A 29 -3.59 4.42 9.42
N THR A 30 -3.03 4.31 10.62
CA THR A 30 -1.76 4.92 11.00
C THR A 30 -0.68 3.84 10.99
N LYS A 31 0.37 4.04 10.21
CA LYS A 31 1.52 3.14 10.17
C LYS A 31 2.64 3.72 10.98
N ILE A 32 3.43 2.86 11.58
CA ILE A 32 4.60 3.23 12.37
C ILE A 32 5.83 2.48 11.87
N CYS A 33 6.93 3.21 11.77
CA CYS A 33 8.26 2.65 11.58
C CYS A 33 9.15 3.14 12.71
N ILE A 34 9.83 2.21 13.38
CA ILE A 34 10.79 2.51 14.44
C ILE A 34 12.15 1.99 13.98
N ILE A 35 13.14 2.88 13.96
CA ILE A 35 14.51 2.55 13.59
C ILE A 35 15.39 2.66 14.82
N THR A 36 16.17 1.63 15.10
CA THR A 36 17.15 1.58 16.19
C THR A 36 18.47 0.94 15.72
N LYS A 37 19.57 1.26 16.36
CA LYS A 37 20.85 0.59 16.09
C LYS A 37 20.84 -0.84 16.62
N ASN A 38 21.52 -1.76 15.95
CA ASN A 38 21.59 -3.17 16.34
C ASN A 38 22.11 -3.36 17.77
N GLN A 39 22.96 -2.45 18.26
CA GLN A 39 23.55 -2.48 19.60
C GLN A 39 22.61 -2.07 20.75
N GLU A 40 21.46 -1.47 20.45
CA GLU A 40 20.48 -1.00 21.45
C GLU A 40 19.62 -2.17 21.97
N LYS A 41 20.22 -2.97 22.88
CA LYS A 41 19.65 -4.25 23.33
C LYS A 41 18.28 -4.11 24.01
N GLU A 42 18.10 -3.11 24.88
CA GLU A 42 16.85 -2.91 25.64
C GLU A 42 15.66 -2.67 24.71
N ILE A 43 15.82 -1.75 23.75
CA ILE A 43 14.78 -1.43 22.77
C ILE A 43 14.52 -2.62 21.85
N ASN A 44 15.59 -3.25 21.38
CA ASN A 44 15.47 -4.42 20.52
C ASN A 44 14.75 -5.58 21.22
N ASN A 45 14.99 -5.81 22.51
CA ASN A 45 14.28 -6.81 23.29
C ASN A 45 12.80 -6.45 23.49
N PHE A 46 12.51 -5.17 23.73
CA PHE A 46 11.13 -4.69 23.84
C PHE A 46 10.33 -5.02 22.58
N PHE A 47 10.83 -4.65 21.39
CA PHE A 47 10.12 -4.92 20.13
C PHE A 47 10.11 -6.41 19.75
N SER A 48 11.14 -7.18 20.10
CA SER A 48 11.16 -8.63 19.89
C SER A 48 10.08 -9.36 20.69
N SER A 49 9.62 -8.78 21.80
CA SER A 49 8.49 -9.32 22.59
C SER A 49 7.11 -8.96 22.02
N LYS A 50 7.02 -7.96 21.15
CA LYS A 50 5.77 -7.49 20.54
C LYS A 50 5.52 -8.25 19.23
N LYS A 51 4.70 -9.30 19.26
CA LYS A 51 4.44 -10.21 18.12
C LYS A 51 3.87 -9.53 16.88
N ASP A 52 3.18 -8.39 17.05
CA ASP A 52 2.54 -7.66 15.97
C ASP A 52 3.51 -6.79 15.16
N PHE A 53 4.74 -6.62 15.65
CA PHE A 53 5.78 -5.88 14.94
C PHE A 53 6.57 -6.78 14.00
N LYS A 54 6.61 -6.39 12.71
CA LYS A 54 7.53 -7.01 11.74
C LYS A 54 8.89 -6.35 11.88
N CYS A 55 9.95 -7.15 12.00
CA CYS A 55 11.33 -6.67 12.11
C CYS A 55 12.12 -6.98 10.85
N VAL A 56 12.92 -6.01 10.40
CA VAL A 56 13.86 -6.16 9.29
C VAL A 56 15.20 -5.57 9.69
N ASN A 57 16.28 -6.31 9.43
CA ASN A 57 17.65 -5.80 9.59
C ASN A 57 18.11 -5.15 8.28
N ILE A 58 18.51 -3.90 8.35
CA ILE A 58 19.04 -3.13 7.23
C ILE A 58 20.35 -2.49 7.70
N ASP A 59 21.48 -2.94 7.17
CA ASP A 59 22.83 -2.53 7.58
C ASP A 59 23.06 -2.65 9.11
N SER A 60 23.38 -1.56 9.78
CA SER A 60 23.59 -1.49 11.24
C SER A 60 22.32 -1.20 12.03
N TYR A 61 21.14 -1.23 11.38
CA TYR A 61 19.86 -0.83 11.98
C TYR A 61 18.85 -1.96 11.96
N LYS A 62 17.92 -1.91 12.92
CA LYS A 62 16.68 -2.67 12.95
C LYS A 62 15.50 -1.75 12.67
N PHE A 63 14.66 -2.17 11.75
CA PHE A 63 13.42 -1.50 11.39
C PHE A 63 12.26 -2.33 11.91
N TYR A 64 11.41 -1.73 12.74
CA TYR A 64 10.20 -2.35 13.27
C TYR A 64 8.98 -1.67 12.68
N PHE A 65 8.05 -2.45 12.15
CA PHE A 65 6.87 -1.98 11.44
C PHE A 65 5.60 -2.50 12.08
N ASN A 66 4.62 -1.63 12.27
CA ASN A 66 3.25 -1.99 12.61
C ASN A 66 2.27 -0.96 12.05
N HIS A 67 0.97 -1.27 12.10
CA HIS A 67 -0.10 -0.35 11.73
C HIS A 67 -1.27 -0.50 12.70
N PHE A 68 -2.02 0.60 12.86
CA PHE A 68 -3.14 0.74 13.79
C PHE A 68 -4.30 1.43 13.08
N LEU A 69 -5.52 1.22 13.57
CA LEU A 69 -6.66 2.00 13.10
C LEU A 69 -6.53 3.45 13.57
N THR A 70 -6.60 4.40 12.64
CA THR A 70 -6.35 5.82 12.95
C THR A 70 -7.31 6.38 14.01
N PHE A 71 -8.56 5.92 14.05
CA PHE A 71 -9.50 6.38 15.06
C PHE A 71 -9.22 5.83 16.47
N ASN A 72 -8.45 4.74 16.58
CA ASN A 72 -8.02 4.14 17.86
C ASN A 72 -6.62 4.63 18.29
N TYR A 73 -6.10 5.73 17.75
CA TYR A 73 -4.73 6.14 18.01
C TYR A 73 -4.44 6.38 19.49
N LYS A 74 -5.42 6.83 20.29
CA LYS A 74 -5.27 7.04 21.73
C LYS A 74 -5.17 5.73 22.50
N GLU A 75 -5.90 4.71 22.08
CA GLU A 75 -5.97 3.41 22.72
C GLU A 75 -4.79 2.49 22.32
N GLU A 76 -4.22 2.66 21.15
CA GLU A 76 -3.20 1.75 20.62
C GLU A 76 -1.82 2.40 20.53
N ILE A 77 -1.71 3.61 19.96
CA ILE A 77 -0.41 4.25 19.74
C ILE A 77 0.12 4.93 21.00
N PHE A 78 -0.73 5.62 21.75
CA PHE A 78 -0.30 6.31 22.98
C PHE A 78 0.23 5.35 24.05
N PRO A 79 -0.43 4.22 24.38
CA PRO A 79 0.14 3.26 25.31
C PRO A 79 1.51 2.74 24.86
N LEU A 80 1.67 2.45 23.56
CA LEU A 80 2.96 2.04 23.00
C LEU A 80 4.05 3.09 23.22
N LEU A 81 3.76 4.36 22.88
CA LEU A 81 4.72 5.46 23.06
C LEU A 81 5.05 5.69 24.55
N ILE A 82 4.07 5.54 25.46
CA ILE A 82 4.28 5.64 26.91
C ILE A 82 5.20 4.51 27.40
N GLU A 83 4.97 3.26 26.98
CA GLU A 83 5.82 2.14 27.32
C GLU A 83 7.26 2.34 26.81
N MET A 84 7.41 2.80 25.58
CA MET A 84 8.71 3.10 24.99
C MET A 84 9.44 4.23 25.74
N ASN A 85 8.71 5.27 26.14
CA ASN A 85 9.27 6.42 26.84
C ASN A 85 9.83 6.06 28.23
N LYS A 86 9.40 4.94 28.82
CA LYS A 86 10.00 4.39 30.06
C LYS A 86 11.39 3.78 29.83
N ILE A 87 11.65 3.34 28.59
CA ILE A 87 12.94 2.70 28.21
C ILE A 87 13.91 3.76 27.68
N VAL A 88 13.38 4.67 26.84
CA VAL A 88 14.15 5.73 26.21
C VAL A 88 13.29 6.95 26.01
N LYS A 89 13.83 8.11 26.39
CA LYS A 89 13.10 9.38 26.23
C LYS A 89 12.78 9.66 24.76
N ILE A 90 11.51 9.92 24.48
CA ILE A 90 11.01 10.29 23.16
C ILE A 90 10.77 11.80 23.18
N ASP A 91 11.58 12.56 22.44
CA ASP A 91 11.44 14.01 22.32
C ASP A 91 10.79 14.42 21.00
N ILE A 92 10.98 13.61 19.95
CA ILE A 92 10.60 13.95 18.58
C ILE A 92 9.89 12.73 17.94
N LEU A 93 8.80 13.01 17.25
CA LEU A 93 8.15 12.10 16.29
C LEU A 93 8.22 12.74 14.91
N GLU A 94 8.61 11.95 13.92
CA GLU A 94 8.54 12.36 12.51
C GLU A 94 7.23 11.87 11.93
N ALA A 95 6.47 12.69 11.23
CA ALA A 95 5.17 12.29 10.74
C ALA A 95 4.88 12.78 9.32
N THR A 96 4.13 11.97 8.59
CA THR A 96 3.61 12.27 7.26
C THR A 96 2.14 11.85 7.16
N GLY A 97 1.51 12.09 6.00
CA GLY A 97 0.09 11.83 5.80
C GLY A 97 -0.81 12.95 6.29
N GLY A 98 -2.05 12.98 5.78
CA GLY A 98 -3.02 14.03 6.11
C GLY A 98 -3.36 14.14 7.60
N GLY A 99 -3.31 13.03 8.33
CA GLY A 99 -3.54 12.98 9.77
C GLY A 99 -2.44 13.65 10.60
N ALA A 100 -1.22 13.79 10.08
CA ALA A 100 -0.14 14.50 10.75
C ALA A 100 -0.50 15.96 11.04
N PHE A 101 -1.32 16.57 10.22
CA PHE A 101 -1.86 17.92 10.45
C PHE A 101 -3.03 17.91 11.44
N LYS A 102 -3.95 16.95 11.30
CA LYS A 102 -5.14 16.83 12.14
C LYS A 102 -4.82 16.53 13.61
N TYR A 103 -3.84 15.65 13.84
CA TYR A 103 -3.50 15.17 15.19
C TYR A 103 -2.30 15.88 15.82
N TYR A 104 -1.76 16.90 15.15
CA TYR A 104 -0.56 17.63 15.60
C TYR A 104 -0.69 18.14 17.05
N ASP A 105 -1.72 18.96 17.30
CA ASP A 105 -1.92 19.57 18.62
C ASP A 105 -2.25 18.52 19.69
N THR A 106 -2.98 17.49 19.32
CA THR A 106 -3.34 16.41 20.24
C THR A 106 -2.10 15.61 20.67
N ILE A 107 -1.23 15.22 19.73
CA ILE A 107 0.00 14.50 20.05
C ILE A 107 0.92 15.36 20.89
N LYS A 108 1.08 16.64 20.53
CA LYS A 108 1.92 17.60 21.27
C LYS A 108 1.40 17.81 22.68
N ASN A 109 0.10 18.02 22.87
CA ASN A 109 -0.48 18.34 24.17
C ASN A 109 -0.62 17.11 25.08
N ASP A 110 -1.07 15.97 24.53
CA ASP A 110 -1.32 14.76 25.30
C ASP A 110 -0.03 13.98 25.60
N PHE A 111 1.00 14.12 24.76
CA PHE A 111 2.23 13.35 24.90
C PHE A 111 3.49 14.19 25.20
N GLY A 112 3.43 15.51 24.98
CA GLY A 112 4.54 16.43 25.26
C GLY A 112 5.76 16.28 24.34
N VAL A 113 5.59 15.69 23.15
CA VAL A 113 6.64 15.49 22.15
C VAL A 113 6.48 16.48 21.00
N GLU A 114 7.60 16.80 20.36
CA GLU A 114 7.59 17.56 19.12
C GLU A 114 7.22 16.65 17.95
N LEU A 115 6.28 17.09 17.11
CA LEU A 115 5.89 16.39 15.89
C LEU A 115 6.44 17.16 14.68
N ILE A 116 7.42 16.59 13.99
CA ILE A 116 7.96 17.13 12.74
C ILE A 116 7.15 16.59 11.57
N LYS A 117 6.54 17.49 10.79
CA LYS A 117 5.68 17.13 9.66
C LYS A 117 6.46 17.11 8.35
N HIS A 118 6.26 16.06 7.56
CA HIS A 118 6.87 15.87 6.25
C HIS A 118 5.82 15.81 5.15
N ASP A 119 6.19 16.22 3.95
CA ASP A 119 5.36 16.04 2.76
C ASP A 119 5.12 14.55 2.51
N GLU A 120 3.85 14.17 2.29
CA GLU A 120 3.43 12.77 2.16
C GLU A 120 4.04 12.11 0.93
N LEU A 121 3.98 12.79 -0.21
CA LEU A 121 4.42 12.22 -1.48
C LEU A 121 5.95 12.16 -1.57
N LEU A 122 6.64 13.18 -1.05
CA LEU A 122 8.10 13.17 -1.00
C LEU A 122 8.61 12.08 -0.05
N SER A 123 7.97 11.90 1.10
CA SER A 123 8.29 10.80 2.03
C SER A 123 8.09 9.44 1.37
N LEU A 124 7.01 9.25 0.62
CA LEU A 124 6.77 8.02 -0.14
C LEU A 124 7.92 7.74 -1.12
N ILE A 125 8.37 8.74 -1.87
CA ILE A 125 9.43 8.61 -2.86
C ILE A 125 10.78 8.32 -2.18
N TYR A 126 11.12 9.01 -1.11
CA TYR A 126 12.34 8.75 -0.35
C TYR A 126 12.37 7.33 0.23
N GLY A 127 11.25 6.87 0.81
CA GLY A 127 11.14 5.50 1.28
C GLY A 127 11.28 4.47 0.16
N TYR A 128 10.70 4.73 -1.00
CA TYR A 128 10.84 3.95 -2.22
C TYR A 128 12.30 3.84 -2.66
N GLU A 129 13.01 4.96 -2.82
CA GLU A 129 14.40 4.99 -3.25
C GLU A 129 15.33 4.28 -2.26
N PHE A 130 15.12 4.51 -0.96
CA PHE A 130 15.87 3.83 0.08
C PHE A 130 15.68 2.31 0.02
N MET A 131 14.43 1.85 -0.03
CA MET A 131 14.09 0.42 -0.04
C MET A 131 14.51 -0.30 -1.33
N ASN A 132 14.74 0.45 -2.41
CA ASN A 132 15.30 -0.11 -3.64
C ASN A 132 16.68 -0.75 -3.43
N LYS A 133 17.54 -0.14 -2.62
CA LYS A 133 18.88 -0.68 -2.32
C LYS A 133 18.83 -2.09 -1.73
N TYR A 134 17.72 -2.47 -1.09
CA TYR A 134 17.57 -3.73 -0.34
C TYR A 134 16.74 -4.78 -1.07
N LYS A 135 16.64 -4.68 -2.40
CA LYS A 135 15.92 -5.65 -3.25
C LYS A 135 14.51 -5.96 -2.76
N SER A 136 13.81 -4.95 -2.26
CA SER A 136 12.46 -5.09 -1.75
C SER A 136 11.39 -5.12 -2.84
N PHE A 137 11.78 -4.88 -4.09
CA PHE A 137 10.88 -4.86 -5.25
C PHE A 137 10.83 -6.22 -5.94
N TYR A 138 9.67 -6.53 -6.50
CA TYR A 138 9.46 -7.75 -7.26
C TYR A 138 8.43 -7.57 -8.37
N GLU A 139 8.51 -8.45 -9.35
CA GLU A 139 7.54 -8.65 -10.42
C GLU A 139 6.88 -10.01 -10.22
N ILE A 140 5.65 -10.17 -10.73
CA ILE A 140 4.93 -11.44 -10.73
C ILE A 140 4.88 -11.95 -12.16
N ASP A 141 5.45 -13.14 -12.40
CA ASP A 141 5.38 -13.84 -13.66
C ASP A 141 4.84 -15.25 -13.42
N ASN A 142 3.76 -15.62 -14.13
CA ASN A 142 3.09 -16.91 -13.97
C ASN A 142 2.82 -17.30 -12.50
N ASN A 143 2.33 -16.34 -11.70
CA ASN A 143 2.09 -16.44 -10.25
C ASN A 143 3.35 -16.68 -9.39
N ILE A 144 4.55 -16.52 -9.95
CA ILE A 144 5.82 -16.61 -9.24
C ILE A 144 6.40 -15.21 -9.05
N SER A 145 6.72 -14.87 -7.81
CA SER A 145 7.35 -13.58 -7.48
C SER A 145 8.85 -13.63 -7.76
N ARG A 146 9.33 -12.76 -8.65
CA ARG A 146 10.75 -12.58 -8.95
C ARG A 146 11.24 -11.25 -8.39
N ARG A 147 12.20 -11.29 -7.48
CA ARG A 147 12.86 -10.06 -6.98
C ARG A 147 13.64 -9.40 -8.11
N ILE A 148 13.55 -8.08 -8.20
CA ILE A 148 14.28 -7.28 -9.16
C ILE A 148 15.50 -6.63 -8.48
N SER A 149 16.54 -6.39 -9.28
CA SER A 149 17.74 -5.70 -8.81
C SER A 149 17.54 -4.19 -8.77
N SER A 150 18.32 -3.49 -7.96
CA SER A 150 18.27 -2.02 -7.89
C SER A 150 18.62 -1.33 -9.21
N SER A 151 19.43 -1.98 -10.07
CA SER A 151 19.78 -1.47 -11.39
C SER A 151 18.64 -1.57 -12.42
N GLU A 152 17.61 -2.36 -12.14
CA GLU A 152 16.41 -2.49 -12.98
C GLU A 152 15.36 -1.40 -12.72
N LEU A 153 15.56 -0.59 -11.68
CA LEU A 153 14.73 0.58 -11.44
C LEU A 153 14.92 1.61 -12.53
N LYS A 154 13.83 2.00 -13.15
CA LYS A 154 13.83 2.95 -14.26
C LYS A 154 13.01 4.17 -13.96
N PHE A 155 13.49 5.31 -14.39
CA PHE A 155 12.77 6.56 -14.49
C PHE A 155 12.58 6.95 -15.96
N PRO A 156 11.48 7.62 -16.30
CA PRO A 156 10.31 7.84 -15.46
C PRO A 156 9.46 6.59 -15.31
N HIS A 157 8.60 6.56 -14.27
CA HIS A 157 7.59 5.52 -14.08
C HIS A 157 6.29 6.08 -13.47
N ILE A 158 5.22 5.31 -13.57
CA ILE A 158 3.97 5.63 -12.84
C ILE A 158 3.95 4.86 -11.52
N THR A 159 3.54 5.54 -10.47
CA THR A 159 3.28 4.94 -9.16
C THR A 159 1.81 5.08 -8.80
N ALA A 160 1.15 3.99 -8.45
CA ALA A 160 -0.18 3.96 -7.86
C ALA A 160 -0.04 3.71 -6.35
N ASN A 161 -0.22 4.75 -5.54
CA ASN A 161 -0.24 4.64 -4.08
C ASN A 161 -1.66 4.35 -3.61
N ILE A 162 -1.91 3.10 -3.20
CA ILE A 162 -3.24 2.58 -2.86
C ILE A 162 -3.42 2.53 -1.34
N GLY A 163 -4.12 3.53 -0.83
CA GLY A 163 -4.59 3.60 0.55
C GLY A 163 -6.11 3.44 0.62
N SER A 164 -6.79 4.29 1.40
CA SER A 164 -8.27 4.37 1.42
C SER A 164 -8.84 4.77 0.06
N GLY A 165 -8.21 5.72 -0.62
CA GLY A 165 -8.31 6.03 -2.04
C GLY A 165 -6.97 5.80 -2.72
N VAL A 166 -6.80 6.32 -3.96
CA VAL A 166 -5.59 6.11 -4.76
C VAL A 166 -5.04 7.42 -5.30
N SER A 167 -3.74 7.62 -5.21
CA SER A 167 -3.03 8.69 -5.89
C SER A 167 -2.10 8.12 -6.95
N PHE A 168 -2.12 8.70 -8.16
CA PHE A 168 -1.20 8.34 -9.23
C PHE A 168 -0.13 9.43 -9.37
N LEU A 169 1.13 9.00 -9.35
CA LEU A 169 2.28 9.87 -9.48
C LEU A 169 3.11 9.46 -10.70
N LYS A 170 3.52 10.43 -11.49
CA LYS A 170 4.62 10.27 -12.44
C LYS A 170 5.90 10.63 -11.72
N VAL A 171 6.73 9.65 -11.44
CA VAL A 171 8.03 9.86 -10.80
C VAL A 171 9.05 9.99 -11.93
N ILE A 172 9.64 11.18 -12.04
CA ILE A 172 10.55 11.56 -13.13
C ILE A 172 12.00 11.25 -12.74
N SER A 173 12.34 11.49 -11.48
CA SER A 173 13.63 11.22 -10.85
C SER A 173 13.43 11.07 -9.33
N PRO A 174 14.44 10.65 -8.56
CA PRO A 174 14.30 10.45 -7.10
C PRO A 174 13.80 11.65 -6.29
N ASP A 175 13.89 12.86 -6.82
CA ASP A 175 13.45 14.10 -6.17
C ASP A 175 12.42 14.90 -6.96
N LYS A 176 11.99 14.35 -8.10
CA LYS A 176 11.05 15.04 -9.00
C LYS A 176 9.87 14.14 -9.36
N TYR A 177 8.72 14.55 -8.96
CA TYR A 177 7.47 13.86 -9.25
C TYR A 177 6.34 14.85 -9.60
N GLU A 178 5.32 14.32 -10.21
CA GLU A 178 4.09 15.03 -10.55
C GLU A 178 2.90 14.16 -10.18
N ARG A 179 1.92 14.72 -9.46
CA ARG A 179 0.65 14.03 -9.24
C ARG A 179 -0.19 14.13 -10.50
N VAL A 180 -0.35 13.03 -11.22
CA VAL A 180 -1.07 12.97 -12.51
C VAL A 180 -2.55 12.65 -12.36
N GLY A 181 -2.98 12.18 -11.19
CA GLY A 181 -4.40 11.92 -10.92
C GLY A 181 -4.66 11.15 -9.64
N GLY A 182 -5.87 10.62 -9.54
CA GLY A 182 -6.33 9.80 -8.42
C GLY A 182 -7.70 9.20 -8.69
N THR A 183 -8.08 8.21 -7.88
CA THR A 183 -9.46 7.69 -7.81
C THR A 183 -9.88 7.54 -6.36
N LEU A 184 -11.19 7.68 -6.12
CA LEU A 184 -11.80 7.48 -4.80
C LEU A 184 -11.96 5.98 -4.47
N MET A 185 -11.82 5.11 -5.48
CA MET A 185 -11.98 3.67 -5.36
C MET A 185 -10.67 3.01 -4.96
N GLY A 186 -10.49 2.82 -3.65
CA GLY A 186 -9.32 2.16 -3.07
C GLY A 186 -9.71 1.17 -1.97
N GLY A 187 -8.77 0.89 -1.05
CA GLY A 187 -8.98 -0.06 0.04
C GLY A 187 -10.15 0.31 0.97
N GLY A 188 -10.36 1.61 1.23
CA GLY A 188 -11.50 2.07 2.01
C GLY A 188 -12.84 1.79 1.33
N THR A 189 -12.88 1.91 0.00
CA THR A 189 -14.08 1.60 -0.80
C THR A 189 -14.38 0.11 -0.78
N LEU A 190 -13.36 -0.75 -0.92
CA LEU A 190 -13.52 -2.21 -0.81
C LEU A 190 -14.16 -2.59 0.53
N ILE A 191 -13.61 -2.12 1.63
CA ILE A 191 -14.12 -2.40 2.99
C ILE A 191 -15.55 -1.88 3.14
N GLY A 192 -15.84 -0.67 2.67
CA GLY A 192 -17.18 -0.06 2.76
C GLY A 192 -18.24 -0.84 1.98
N PHE A 193 -17.93 -1.27 0.77
CA PHE A 193 -18.84 -2.10 -0.04
C PHE A 193 -19.00 -3.50 0.56
N ALA A 194 -17.94 -4.16 1.00
CA ALA A 194 -18.00 -5.47 1.65
C ALA A 194 -18.86 -5.41 2.92
N LYS A 195 -18.70 -4.37 3.76
CA LYS A 195 -19.55 -4.18 4.93
C LYS A 195 -21.03 -4.08 4.57
N LYS A 196 -21.36 -3.36 3.51
CA LYS A 196 -22.75 -3.15 3.08
C LYS A 196 -23.35 -4.38 2.39
N SER A 197 -22.58 -5.09 1.57
CA SER A 197 -23.08 -6.20 0.74
C SER A 197 -23.04 -7.56 1.43
N ILE A 198 -22.00 -7.84 2.21
CA ILE A 198 -21.78 -9.14 2.86
C ILE A 198 -21.62 -9.08 4.38
N GLY A 199 -21.68 -7.87 4.99
CA GLY A 199 -21.64 -7.66 6.43
C GLY A 199 -20.23 -7.68 7.05
N ILE A 200 -19.15 -7.72 6.24
CA ILE A 200 -17.76 -7.91 6.69
C ILE A 200 -16.96 -6.62 6.45
N ASP A 201 -16.21 -6.18 7.46
CA ASP A 201 -15.32 -5.01 7.42
C ASP A 201 -13.88 -5.33 7.81
N ASN A 202 -13.57 -6.58 8.12
CA ASN A 202 -12.19 -7.03 8.32
C ASN A 202 -11.53 -7.29 6.96
N TYR A 203 -10.45 -6.58 6.70
CA TYR A 203 -9.75 -6.62 5.42
C TYR A 203 -9.21 -8.02 5.08
N GLU A 204 -8.60 -8.71 6.05
CA GLU A 204 -8.03 -10.05 5.83
C GLU A 204 -9.14 -11.07 5.54
N GLU A 205 -10.28 -10.98 6.25
CA GLU A 205 -11.43 -11.85 6.02
C GLU A 205 -12.03 -11.63 4.63
N ILE A 206 -12.09 -10.37 4.16
CA ILE A 206 -12.54 -10.06 2.78
C ILE A 206 -11.63 -10.75 1.76
N LEU A 207 -10.30 -10.67 1.94
CA LEU A 207 -9.35 -11.30 1.03
C LEU A 207 -9.42 -12.84 1.08
N GLU A 208 -9.61 -13.41 2.26
CA GLU A 208 -9.80 -14.85 2.43
C GLU A 208 -11.04 -15.34 1.69
N LEU A 209 -12.17 -14.63 1.82
CA LEU A 209 -13.39 -14.93 1.08
C LEU A 209 -13.17 -14.79 -0.43
N ALA A 210 -12.59 -13.68 -0.88
CA ALA A 210 -12.30 -13.46 -2.30
C ALA A 210 -11.44 -14.58 -2.90
N SER A 211 -10.49 -15.12 -2.13
CA SER A 211 -9.63 -16.23 -2.61
C SER A 211 -10.38 -17.54 -2.88
N LYS A 212 -11.60 -17.69 -2.35
CA LYS A 212 -12.47 -18.88 -2.47
C LYS A 212 -13.66 -18.63 -3.41
N GLY A 213 -13.78 -17.41 -3.94
CA GLY A 213 -14.91 -17.01 -4.77
C GLY A 213 -14.73 -17.33 -6.25
N ASN A 214 -15.87 -17.31 -6.96
CA ASN A 214 -15.95 -17.24 -8.41
C ASN A 214 -16.84 -16.05 -8.79
N SER A 215 -16.25 -14.97 -9.29
CA SER A 215 -16.99 -13.74 -9.60
C SER A 215 -17.95 -13.87 -10.77
N GLU A 216 -17.75 -14.85 -11.66
CA GLU A 216 -18.67 -15.12 -12.78
C GLU A 216 -20.09 -15.50 -12.31
N ASN A 217 -20.22 -15.98 -11.07
CA ASN A 217 -21.53 -16.27 -10.49
C ASN A 217 -22.37 -15.01 -10.23
N VAL A 218 -21.73 -13.85 -10.09
CA VAL A 218 -22.39 -12.57 -9.73
C VAL A 218 -22.12 -11.45 -10.73
N ASP A 219 -21.03 -11.51 -11.49
CA ASP A 219 -20.68 -10.56 -12.54
C ASP A 219 -21.43 -10.89 -13.83
N LEU A 220 -21.89 -9.85 -14.53
CA LEU A 220 -22.45 -10.01 -15.86
C LEU A 220 -21.32 -9.99 -16.89
N THR A 221 -21.20 -11.05 -17.67
CA THR A 221 -20.15 -11.21 -18.67
C THR A 221 -20.65 -11.01 -20.10
N LEU A 222 -19.73 -10.89 -21.04
CA LEU A 222 -20.08 -10.80 -22.46
C LEU A 222 -20.83 -12.04 -22.93
N ASN A 223 -20.40 -13.24 -22.50
CA ASN A 223 -21.07 -14.48 -22.86
C ASN A 223 -22.52 -14.57 -22.34
N ASP A 224 -22.81 -14.00 -21.18
CA ASP A 224 -24.17 -13.92 -20.64
C ASP A 224 -25.09 -13.07 -21.55
N ILE A 225 -24.52 -12.06 -22.23
CA ILE A 225 -25.29 -11.15 -23.08
C ILE A 225 -25.50 -11.73 -24.48
N ILE A 226 -24.44 -12.28 -25.09
CA ILE A 226 -24.48 -12.73 -26.49
C ILE A 226 -24.85 -14.20 -26.63
N GLY A 227 -24.96 -14.95 -25.53
CA GLY A 227 -25.20 -16.41 -25.54
C GLY A 227 -23.99 -17.21 -26.02
N GLY A 228 -22.78 -16.68 -25.89
CA GLY A 228 -21.53 -17.34 -26.27
C GLY A 228 -21.02 -18.32 -25.21
N ASN A 229 -20.11 -19.21 -25.61
CA ASN A 229 -19.42 -20.14 -24.72
C ASN A 229 -17.88 -20.03 -24.84
N ASP A 230 -17.37 -18.96 -25.44
CA ASP A 230 -15.92 -18.76 -25.59
C ASP A 230 -15.32 -18.16 -24.31
N GLU A 231 -14.65 -18.99 -23.52
CA GLU A 231 -13.99 -18.57 -22.28
C GLU A 231 -12.84 -17.59 -22.55
N SER A 232 -12.23 -17.61 -23.74
CA SER A 232 -11.07 -16.76 -24.06
C SER A 232 -11.45 -15.30 -24.28
N GLU A 233 -12.71 -15.02 -24.64
CA GLU A 233 -13.25 -13.67 -24.90
C GLU A 233 -14.25 -13.21 -23.84
N ASN A 234 -14.51 -14.03 -22.80
CA ASN A 234 -15.51 -13.75 -21.79
C ASN A 234 -15.07 -12.65 -20.83
N SER A 235 -15.24 -11.40 -21.24
CA SER A 235 -14.94 -10.23 -20.40
C SER A 235 -16.10 -9.85 -19.48
N VAL A 236 -15.80 -9.33 -18.30
CA VAL A 236 -16.80 -8.75 -17.39
C VAL A 236 -17.32 -7.44 -17.98
N VAL A 237 -18.59 -7.36 -18.18
CA VAL A 237 -19.31 -6.16 -18.67
C VAL A 237 -19.81 -5.33 -17.49
N SER A 238 -20.28 -5.99 -16.44
CA SER A 238 -20.75 -5.30 -15.22
C SER A 238 -20.45 -6.14 -13.97
N SER A 239 -19.63 -5.58 -13.09
CA SER A 239 -19.40 -6.16 -11.76
C SER A 239 -20.72 -6.20 -10.98
N LEU A 240 -21.00 -7.34 -10.34
CA LEU A 240 -22.25 -7.62 -9.63
C LEU A 240 -23.51 -7.49 -10.51
N GLY A 241 -23.37 -7.54 -11.85
CA GLY A 241 -24.46 -7.29 -12.78
C GLY A 241 -25.61 -8.31 -12.75
N LYS A 242 -25.37 -9.52 -12.23
CA LYS A 242 -26.41 -10.57 -12.07
C LYS A 242 -27.21 -10.43 -10.77
N VAL A 243 -26.69 -9.67 -9.78
CA VAL A 243 -27.32 -9.54 -8.45
C VAL A 243 -28.76 -8.99 -8.50
N PRO A 244 -29.10 -7.97 -9.32
CA PRO A 244 -30.47 -7.48 -9.41
C PRO A 244 -31.48 -8.55 -9.87
N GLU A 245 -31.12 -9.40 -10.85
CA GLU A 245 -31.97 -10.48 -11.33
C GLU A 245 -32.21 -11.52 -10.25
N TYR A 246 -31.15 -11.96 -9.55
CA TYR A 246 -31.27 -12.94 -8.46
C TYR A 246 -32.11 -12.41 -7.29
N ALA A 247 -32.02 -11.12 -7.01
CA ALA A 247 -32.85 -10.48 -5.98
C ALA A 247 -34.33 -10.47 -6.35
N GLN A 248 -34.66 -10.22 -7.64
CA GLN A 248 -36.04 -10.22 -8.13
C GLN A 248 -36.65 -11.63 -8.25
N SER A 249 -35.85 -12.62 -8.67
CA SER A 249 -36.28 -14.01 -8.81
C SER A 249 -36.38 -14.80 -7.50
N GLY A 250 -36.04 -14.16 -6.36
CA GLY A 250 -36.02 -14.78 -5.04
C GLY A 250 -34.83 -15.73 -4.79
N ARG A 251 -33.87 -15.81 -5.72
CA ARG A 251 -32.70 -16.72 -5.70
C ARG A 251 -31.55 -16.16 -4.86
N LYS A 252 -31.83 -15.61 -3.69
CA LYS A 252 -30.82 -15.01 -2.80
C LYS A 252 -29.82 -16.01 -2.24
N ASP A 253 -30.18 -17.28 -2.16
CA ASP A 253 -29.35 -18.39 -1.74
C ASP A 253 -28.15 -18.68 -2.66
N ILE A 254 -28.18 -18.17 -3.89
CA ILE A 254 -27.08 -18.27 -4.87
C ILE A 254 -25.97 -17.23 -4.59
N LEU A 255 -26.30 -16.15 -3.89
CA LEU A 255 -25.35 -15.06 -3.62
C LEU A 255 -24.38 -15.42 -2.49
N ARG A 256 -23.32 -16.14 -2.84
CA ARG A 256 -22.26 -16.48 -1.90
C ARG A 256 -21.41 -15.25 -1.56
N LYS A 257 -21.01 -15.11 -0.29
CA LYS A 257 -20.15 -14.02 0.16
C LYS A 257 -18.80 -14.01 -0.52
N GLU A 258 -18.26 -15.19 -0.80
CA GLU A 258 -16.99 -15.40 -1.49
C GLU A 258 -17.02 -14.80 -2.92
N ASP A 259 -18.09 -15.04 -3.66
CA ASP A 259 -18.25 -14.59 -5.04
C ASP A 259 -18.40 -13.06 -5.09
N ILE A 260 -19.20 -12.51 -4.17
CA ILE A 260 -19.34 -11.04 -4.01
C ILE A 260 -18.01 -10.41 -3.61
N ALA A 261 -17.28 -11.00 -2.65
CA ALA A 261 -15.99 -10.47 -2.22
C ALA A 261 -14.97 -10.43 -3.36
N LEU A 262 -14.92 -11.48 -4.19
CA LEU A 262 -14.04 -11.52 -5.36
C LEU A 262 -14.47 -10.51 -6.43
N SER A 263 -15.77 -10.37 -6.70
CA SER A 263 -16.27 -9.37 -7.66
C SER A 263 -15.92 -7.94 -7.22
N LEU A 264 -16.11 -7.61 -5.93
CA LEU A 264 -15.71 -6.30 -5.38
C LEU A 264 -14.21 -6.07 -5.50
N LEU A 265 -13.39 -7.07 -5.21
CA LEU A 265 -11.93 -6.96 -5.36
C LEU A 265 -11.54 -6.71 -6.81
N ASN A 266 -12.09 -7.49 -7.74
CA ASN A 266 -11.84 -7.36 -9.18
C ASN A 266 -12.26 -5.98 -9.70
N MET A 267 -13.42 -5.48 -9.28
CA MET A 267 -13.91 -4.15 -9.64
C MET A 267 -12.93 -3.04 -9.22
N ILE A 268 -12.49 -3.06 -7.97
CA ILE A 268 -11.54 -2.05 -7.44
C ILE A 268 -10.19 -2.16 -8.14
N CYS A 269 -9.66 -3.37 -8.32
CA CYS A 269 -8.38 -3.58 -9.01
C CYS A 269 -8.45 -3.17 -10.48
N SER A 270 -9.58 -3.42 -11.17
CA SER A 270 -9.79 -3.01 -12.57
C SER A 270 -9.77 -1.50 -12.72
N GLU A 271 -10.50 -0.78 -11.87
CA GLU A 271 -10.54 0.67 -11.86
C GLU A 271 -9.15 1.26 -11.65
N ILE A 272 -8.42 0.80 -10.63
CA ILE A 272 -7.06 1.27 -10.34
C ILE A 272 -6.14 1.01 -11.53
N THR A 273 -6.20 -0.19 -12.10
CA THR A 273 -5.31 -0.60 -13.18
C THR A 273 -5.57 0.19 -14.47
N GLN A 274 -6.84 0.42 -14.82
CA GLN A 274 -7.20 1.21 -16.01
C GLN A 274 -6.62 2.62 -15.91
N TYR A 275 -6.78 3.31 -14.77
CA TYR A 275 -6.17 4.63 -14.60
C TYR A 275 -4.65 4.58 -14.64
N ALA A 276 -4.02 3.60 -13.98
CA ALA A 276 -2.57 3.47 -14.00
C ALA A 276 -2.02 3.31 -15.43
N ILE A 277 -2.67 2.49 -16.26
CA ILE A 277 -2.31 2.29 -17.66
C ILE A 277 -2.56 3.54 -18.50
N LEU A 278 -3.72 4.19 -18.35
CA LEU A 278 -4.01 5.44 -19.06
C LEU A 278 -2.96 6.53 -18.77
N TYR A 279 -2.53 6.66 -17.51
CA TYR A 279 -1.46 7.61 -17.18
C TYR A 279 -0.10 7.17 -17.71
N ALA A 280 0.20 5.87 -17.72
CA ALA A 280 1.42 5.34 -18.29
C ALA A 280 1.48 5.60 -19.80
N GLU A 281 0.45 5.27 -20.53
CA GLU A 281 0.35 5.49 -22.00
C GLU A 281 0.39 6.98 -22.37
N LYS A 282 -0.37 7.82 -21.67
CA LYS A 282 -0.35 9.28 -21.89
C LYS A 282 1.03 9.89 -21.71
N ASN A 283 1.88 9.29 -20.88
CA ASN A 283 3.22 9.77 -20.59
C ASN A 283 4.33 8.98 -21.32
N ASN A 284 4.01 8.02 -22.20
CA ASN A 284 4.95 7.11 -22.87
C ASN A 284 5.85 6.35 -21.88
N ILE A 285 5.24 5.84 -20.78
CA ILE A 285 5.91 5.10 -19.73
C ILE A 285 5.48 3.63 -19.79
N ASP A 286 6.44 2.70 -19.66
CA ASP A 286 6.20 1.25 -19.74
C ASP A 286 6.16 0.55 -18.37
N THR A 287 6.34 1.29 -17.28
CA THR A 287 6.52 0.71 -15.94
C THR A 287 5.57 1.34 -14.92
N ILE A 288 4.85 0.49 -14.20
CA ILE A 288 3.92 0.87 -13.14
C ILE A 288 4.36 0.20 -11.83
N TYR A 289 4.41 0.98 -10.75
CA TYR A 289 4.63 0.49 -9.38
C TYR A 289 3.34 0.62 -8.58
N TYR A 290 2.90 -0.47 -7.97
CA TYR A 290 1.78 -0.47 -7.03
C TYR A 290 2.30 -0.50 -5.59
N PHE A 291 1.93 0.51 -4.80
CA PHE A 291 2.30 0.69 -3.40
C PHE A 291 1.07 0.84 -2.51
N GLY A 292 1.32 0.93 -1.22
CA GLY A 292 0.31 1.17 -0.21
C GLY A 292 -0.06 -0.07 0.61
N THR A 293 -0.89 0.13 1.61
CA THR A 293 -1.34 -0.96 2.50
C THR A 293 -2.25 -1.96 1.82
N PHE A 294 -2.84 -1.57 0.69
CA PHE A 294 -3.67 -2.45 -0.13
C PHE A 294 -2.84 -3.57 -0.78
N THR A 295 -1.59 -3.29 -1.17
CA THR A 295 -0.71 -4.26 -1.83
C THR A 295 0.17 -4.97 -0.80
N LYS A 296 -0.32 -6.05 -0.18
CA LYS A 296 0.48 -6.91 0.70
C LYS A 296 1.21 -7.98 -0.14
N ASN A 297 2.35 -8.48 0.39
CA ASN A 297 3.15 -9.51 -0.29
C ASN A 297 2.33 -10.73 -0.67
N ASP A 298 2.51 -11.19 -1.92
CA ASP A 298 1.94 -12.41 -2.49
C ASP A 298 0.42 -12.56 -2.30
N SER A 299 -0.26 -11.43 -2.15
CA SER A 299 -1.71 -11.40 -1.97
C SER A 299 -2.44 -11.63 -3.31
N ILE A 300 -3.67 -12.11 -3.22
CA ILE A 300 -4.61 -12.18 -4.35
C ILE A 300 -4.72 -10.82 -5.08
N ILE A 301 -4.57 -9.70 -4.34
CA ILE A 301 -4.61 -8.36 -4.91
C ILE A 301 -3.47 -8.14 -5.91
N ASN A 302 -2.22 -8.47 -5.54
CA ASN A 302 -1.08 -8.24 -6.41
C ASN A 302 -1.15 -9.11 -7.66
N GLN A 303 -1.64 -10.35 -7.52
CA GLN A 303 -1.92 -11.23 -8.66
C GLN A 303 -3.01 -10.64 -9.55
N THR A 304 -4.10 -10.14 -8.98
CA THR A 304 -5.22 -9.52 -9.72
C THR A 304 -4.77 -8.25 -10.44
N LEU A 305 -4.07 -7.32 -9.77
CA LEU A 305 -3.52 -6.12 -10.39
C LEU A 305 -2.58 -6.47 -11.55
N ASN A 306 -1.70 -7.46 -11.36
CA ASN A 306 -0.78 -7.91 -12.40
C ASN A 306 -1.52 -8.53 -13.59
N LYS A 307 -2.48 -9.44 -13.35
CA LYS A 307 -3.28 -10.10 -14.38
C LYS A 307 -4.04 -9.07 -15.22
N ILE A 308 -4.74 -8.14 -14.58
CA ILE A 308 -5.51 -7.10 -15.28
C ILE A 308 -4.57 -6.17 -16.05
N SER A 309 -3.45 -5.75 -15.45
CA SER A 309 -2.47 -4.91 -16.16
C SER A 309 -1.98 -5.57 -17.45
N LYS A 310 -1.65 -6.85 -17.39
CA LYS A 310 -1.16 -7.62 -18.55
C LYS A 310 -2.24 -7.89 -19.59
N SER A 311 -3.51 -8.02 -19.20
CA SER A 311 -4.62 -8.16 -20.15
C SER A 311 -4.89 -6.86 -20.91
N LEU A 312 -4.77 -5.72 -20.26
CA LEU A 312 -4.98 -4.41 -20.87
C LEU A 312 -3.78 -3.96 -21.74
N ASN A 313 -2.56 -4.20 -21.26
CA ASN A 313 -1.35 -3.86 -22.02
C ASN A 313 -0.21 -4.85 -21.70
N LYS A 314 0.07 -5.77 -22.63
CA LYS A 314 1.10 -6.84 -22.47
C LYS A 314 2.52 -6.29 -22.30
N ASN A 315 2.79 -5.07 -22.75
CA ASN A 315 4.13 -4.46 -22.68
C ASN A 315 4.40 -3.75 -21.36
N ILE A 316 3.36 -3.52 -20.54
CA ILE A 316 3.51 -2.87 -19.23
C ILE A 316 4.28 -3.78 -18.27
N LYS A 317 5.28 -3.21 -17.61
CA LYS A 317 5.98 -3.82 -16.48
C LYS A 317 5.31 -3.42 -15.19
N VAL A 318 4.87 -4.42 -14.42
CA VAL A 318 4.17 -4.23 -13.15
C VAL A 318 5.09 -4.64 -12.01
N ARG A 319 5.25 -3.74 -11.05
CA ARG A 319 6.18 -3.92 -9.93
C ARG A 319 5.49 -3.64 -8.60
N PHE A 320 5.86 -4.42 -7.61
CA PHE A 320 5.37 -4.33 -6.25
C PHE A 320 6.53 -4.16 -5.28
N ASN A 321 6.23 -3.67 -4.07
CA ASN A 321 7.22 -3.54 -3.01
C ASN A 321 6.76 -4.31 -1.76
N SER A 322 7.66 -5.09 -1.17
CA SER A 322 7.39 -5.87 0.05
C SER A 322 7.04 -5.01 1.27
N TYR A 323 7.40 -3.74 1.26
CA TYR A 323 7.16 -2.76 2.32
C TYR A 323 6.29 -1.59 1.84
N GLY A 324 5.53 -1.79 0.75
CA GLY A 324 4.78 -0.72 0.08
C GLY A 324 3.87 0.10 0.99
N GLY A 325 3.31 -0.52 2.03
CA GLY A 325 2.49 0.16 3.03
C GLY A 325 3.26 1.06 4.00
N PHE A 326 4.60 0.93 4.08
CA PHE A 326 5.44 1.64 5.06
C PHE A 326 6.43 2.62 4.43
N LEU A 327 6.40 2.82 3.11
CA LEU A 327 7.35 3.70 2.43
C LEU A 327 7.28 5.14 2.94
N GLY A 328 6.10 5.66 3.23
CA GLY A 328 5.92 6.99 3.81
C GLY A 328 6.59 7.11 5.20
N THR A 329 6.39 6.12 6.07
CA THR A 329 7.00 6.10 7.42
C THR A 329 8.52 5.94 7.38
N ILE A 330 9.05 5.21 6.41
CA ILE A 330 10.49 5.09 6.20
C ILE A 330 11.04 6.44 5.71
N GLY A 331 10.39 7.00 4.68
CA GLY A 331 10.89 8.21 4.02
C GLY A 331 10.95 9.44 4.91
N CYS A 332 10.00 9.62 5.84
CA CYS A 332 10.07 10.74 6.79
C CYS A 332 11.27 10.63 7.78
N LEU A 333 11.86 9.43 7.94
CA LEU A 333 13.04 9.16 8.76
C LEU A 333 14.36 9.25 7.99
N LEU A 334 14.32 9.64 6.72
CA LEU A 334 15.50 9.74 5.86
C LEU A 334 15.89 11.19 5.61
N GLU A 335 17.15 11.38 5.30
CA GLU A 335 17.71 12.65 4.83
C GLU A 335 18.61 12.40 3.62
N LYS A 336 18.81 13.43 2.80
CA LYS A 336 19.79 13.37 1.71
C LYS A 336 21.19 13.30 2.32
N ALA A 337 22.00 12.35 1.85
CA ALA A 337 23.42 12.34 2.20
C ALA A 337 24.08 13.62 1.66
N LYS A 338 24.93 14.23 2.48
CA LYS A 338 25.68 15.43 2.10
C LYS A 338 26.80 15.08 1.14
#